data_a90ea8c4f4fca3d8c21e6879398fdc4b
#
_entry.id   a90ea8c4f4fca3d8c21e6879398fdc4b
#
_cell.length_a   1.000
_cell.length_b   1.000
_cell.length_c   1.000
_cell.angle_alpha   90.00
_cell.angle_beta   90.00
_cell.angle_gamma   90.00
#
_symmetry.space_group_name_H-M   'P 1'
#
loop_
_entity.id
_entity.type
_entity.pdbx_description
1 polymer ?
#
loop_
_entity_poly.entity_id
_entity_poly.type
_entity_poly.pdbx_seq_one_letter_code
_entity_poly.pdbx_strand_id
1 'polypeptide(L)'
;IYTLSLHDALPICVTQQASDLIHRVQNELEKNKKKLVKQEKELAATENAEEFRQKGELLTTYLSMVPNDKDSVELDNYYTGEKITIPLNVALTPNQNAQRYFKKYQKLKEAVKHLTGLIEETKQTIDYLESVEFSLSQANMDEIEDIREELVQAGFMKRRSTDKRHKRKKPEQYLASDGKTIIMVGRNNLQNEELTFKMAKKGELWFHAKDIPGSHVVIKGNLNPTDDVKTDAAELAAYYSKARLSNLVQVDMIDVKKLNKPTAGKPGFVTYTGQKTLRVTPTEEKIDSMRMK
;
A
#
# COMPACT_ATOMS: atom_id res chain seq x y z
N ILE A 1 21.13 46.01 -11.80
CA ILE A 1 20.44 44.78 -12.29
C ILE A 1 21.34 43.64 -11.97
N TYR A 2 21.01 42.92 -10.87
CA TYR A 2 21.69 41.66 -10.52
C TYR A 2 21.19 40.61 -11.50
N THR A 3 21.97 40.26 -12.51
CA THR A 3 21.75 39.03 -13.29
C THR A 3 22.06 37.85 -12.40
N LEU A 4 21.04 37.17 -11.87
CA LEU A 4 21.16 35.86 -11.27
C LEU A 4 21.91 34.95 -12.25
N SER A 5 23.07 34.44 -11.84
CA SER A 5 23.85 33.48 -12.60
C SER A 5 23.00 32.25 -12.88
N LEU A 6 23.15 31.64 -14.04
CA LEU A 6 22.51 30.35 -14.37
C LEU A 6 22.77 29.26 -13.32
N HIS A 7 23.88 29.37 -12.57
CA HIS A 7 24.22 28.48 -11.45
C HIS A 7 23.33 28.66 -10.21
N ASP A 8 22.83 29.88 -9.97
CA ASP A 8 21.95 30.20 -8.84
C ASP A 8 20.46 29.89 -9.15
N ALA A 9 20.09 29.87 -10.42
CA ALA A 9 18.74 29.57 -10.88
C ALA A 9 18.44 28.06 -10.91
N LEU A 10 19.43 27.19 -11.07
CA LEU A 10 19.29 25.75 -11.11
C LEU A 10 18.77 25.16 -9.78
N PRO A 11 19.33 25.49 -8.59
CA PRO A 11 18.81 25.00 -7.32
C PRO A 11 17.37 25.43 -7.03
N ILE A 12 17.00 26.67 -7.40
CA ILE A 12 15.65 27.22 -7.20
C ILE A 12 14.63 26.50 -8.08
N CYS A 13 14.96 26.23 -9.33
CA CYS A 13 14.08 25.51 -10.27
C CYS A 13 13.85 24.04 -9.81
N VAL A 14 14.85 23.39 -9.26
CA VAL A 14 14.78 22.05 -8.68
C VAL A 14 13.84 21.99 -7.52
N THR A 15 14.03 22.91 -6.57
CA THR A 15 13.22 23.02 -5.36
C THR A 15 11.76 23.27 -5.73
N GLN A 16 11.50 24.10 -6.76
CA GLN A 16 10.16 24.38 -7.24
C GLN A 16 9.49 23.14 -7.86
N GLN A 17 10.20 22.40 -8.73
CA GLN A 17 9.64 21.19 -9.37
C GLN A 17 9.37 20.09 -8.36
N ALA A 18 10.27 19.87 -7.39
CA ALA A 18 10.06 18.93 -6.30
C ALA A 18 8.86 19.34 -5.45
N SER A 19 8.75 20.62 -5.10
CA SER A 19 7.63 21.19 -4.34
C SER A 19 6.29 20.94 -5.04
N ASP A 20 6.20 21.22 -6.34
CA ASP A 20 4.98 21.00 -7.11
C ASP A 20 4.55 19.52 -7.14
N LEU A 21 5.51 18.59 -7.24
CA LEU A 21 5.23 17.15 -7.19
C LEU A 21 4.81 16.72 -5.79
N ILE A 22 5.49 17.19 -4.74
CA ILE A 22 5.16 16.90 -3.35
C ILE A 22 3.73 17.36 -3.05
N HIS A 23 3.38 18.61 -3.38
CA HIS A 23 2.03 19.12 -3.18
C HIS A 23 0.97 18.28 -3.91
N ARG A 24 1.26 17.86 -5.13
CA ARG A 24 0.34 17.00 -5.89
C ARG A 24 0.15 15.65 -5.24
N VAL A 25 1.23 14.99 -4.80
CA VAL A 25 1.18 13.71 -4.10
C VAL A 25 0.42 13.84 -2.78
N GLN A 26 0.68 14.88 -2.01
CA GLN A 26 -0.02 15.18 -0.75
C GLN A 26 -1.52 15.39 -0.97
N ASN A 27 -1.92 16.11 -2.00
CA ASN A 27 -3.33 16.31 -2.33
C ASN A 27 -4.02 14.98 -2.68
N GLU A 28 -3.36 14.11 -3.45
CA GLU A 28 -3.91 12.79 -3.78
C GLU A 28 -3.92 11.85 -2.54
N LEU A 29 -2.93 11.94 -1.65
CA LEU A 29 -2.92 11.25 -0.37
C LEU A 29 -4.13 11.63 0.48
N GLU A 30 -4.33 12.92 0.71
CA GLU A 30 -5.46 13.43 1.49
C GLU A 30 -6.82 13.01 0.91
N LYS A 31 -6.96 13.07 -0.40
CA LYS A 31 -8.16 12.61 -1.10
C LYS A 31 -8.41 11.12 -0.88
N ASN A 32 -7.37 10.28 -0.98
CA ASN A 32 -7.51 8.84 -0.77
C ASN A 32 -7.73 8.49 0.71
N LYS A 33 -7.11 9.19 1.65
CA LYS A 33 -7.38 9.04 3.10
C LYS A 33 -8.84 9.38 3.44
N LYS A 34 -9.37 10.47 2.90
CA LYS A 34 -10.80 10.82 3.06
C LYS A 34 -11.73 9.78 2.42
N LYS A 35 -11.36 9.25 1.23
CA LYS A 35 -12.09 8.18 0.56
C LYS A 35 -12.10 6.91 1.41
N LEU A 36 -10.98 6.52 2.01
CA LEU A 36 -10.87 5.36 2.89
C LEU A 36 -11.81 5.46 4.09
N VAL A 37 -11.80 6.58 4.80
CA VAL A 37 -12.70 6.83 5.94
C VAL A 37 -14.17 6.70 5.55
N LYS A 38 -14.54 7.23 4.38
CA LYS A 38 -15.91 7.10 3.86
C LYS A 38 -16.27 5.64 3.58
N GLN A 39 -15.39 4.89 2.93
CA GLN A 39 -15.60 3.47 2.61
C GLN A 39 -15.70 2.61 3.87
N GLU A 40 -14.85 2.85 4.87
CA GLU A 40 -14.90 2.14 6.16
C GLU A 40 -16.20 2.45 6.92
N LYS A 41 -16.67 3.70 6.89
CA LYS A 41 -17.98 4.05 7.44
C LYS A 41 -19.14 3.39 6.72
N GLU A 42 -19.09 3.31 5.39
CA GLU A 42 -20.08 2.59 4.58
C GLU A 42 -20.06 1.08 4.88
N LEU A 43 -18.88 0.49 5.08
CA LEU A 43 -18.72 -0.92 5.46
C LEU A 43 -19.32 -1.17 6.86
N ALA A 44 -19.04 -0.33 7.84
CA ALA A 44 -19.62 -0.44 9.19
C ALA A 44 -21.16 -0.36 9.16
N ALA A 45 -21.74 0.43 8.28
CA ALA A 45 -23.19 0.50 8.12
C ALA A 45 -23.83 -0.80 7.55
N THR A 46 -23.01 -1.77 7.11
CA THR A 46 -23.49 -3.09 6.63
C THR A 46 -23.49 -4.17 7.73
N GLU A 47 -23.04 -3.87 8.94
CA GLU A 47 -22.92 -4.85 10.05
C GLU A 47 -24.26 -5.52 10.40
N ASN A 48 -25.38 -4.84 10.16
CA ASN A 48 -26.72 -5.36 10.42
C ASN A 48 -27.23 -6.40 9.38
N ALA A 49 -26.37 -6.83 8.44
CA ALA A 49 -26.82 -7.78 7.40
C ALA A 49 -27.39 -9.07 8.00
N GLU A 50 -26.74 -9.62 9.01
CA GLU A 50 -27.15 -10.87 9.66
C GLU A 50 -28.52 -10.75 10.36
N GLU A 51 -28.84 -9.59 10.93
CA GLU A 51 -30.15 -9.32 11.52
C GLU A 51 -31.29 -9.44 10.47
N PHE A 52 -31.04 -8.98 9.24
CA PHE A 52 -32.01 -9.13 8.17
C PHE A 52 -32.18 -10.58 7.73
N ARG A 53 -31.15 -11.40 7.73
CA ARG A 53 -31.23 -12.84 7.49
C ARG A 53 -32.10 -13.50 8.54
N GLN A 54 -31.80 -13.26 9.83
CA GLN A 54 -32.55 -13.82 10.94
C GLN A 54 -34.03 -13.45 10.92
N LYS A 55 -34.35 -12.16 10.67
CA LYS A 55 -35.75 -11.71 10.50
C LYS A 55 -36.47 -12.43 9.35
N GLY A 56 -35.79 -12.63 8.21
CA GLY A 56 -36.32 -13.38 7.09
C GLY A 56 -36.61 -14.85 7.44
N GLU A 57 -35.70 -15.50 8.17
CA GLU A 57 -35.84 -16.89 8.61
C GLU A 57 -36.96 -17.05 9.65
N LEU A 58 -37.05 -16.15 10.64
CA LEU A 58 -38.14 -16.14 11.62
C LEU A 58 -39.51 -15.99 10.96
N LEU A 59 -39.67 -15.04 10.03
CA LEU A 59 -40.91 -14.87 9.26
C LEU A 59 -41.26 -16.12 8.44
N THR A 60 -40.28 -16.83 7.91
CA THR A 60 -40.49 -18.05 7.13
C THR A 60 -40.90 -19.22 8.03
N THR A 61 -40.23 -19.36 9.20
CA THR A 61 -40.48 -20.43 10.18
C THR A 61 -41.87 -20.31 10.79
N TYR A 62 -42.28 -19.07 11.13
CA TYR A 62 -43.57 -18.79 11.76
C TYR A 62 -44.60 -18.22 10.77
N LEU A 63 -44.54 -18.61 9.49
CA LEU A 63 -45.31 -18.00 8.41
C LEU A 63 -46.83 -17.98 8.67
N SER A 64 -47.40 -19.02 9.28
CA SER A 64 -48.79 -19.13 9.66
C SER A 64 -49.22 -18.18 10.78
N MET A 65 -48.27 -17.66 11.55
CA MET A 65 -48.53 -16.74 12.67
C MET A 65 -48.37 -15.27 12.25
N VAL A 66 -47.84 -15.00 11.05
CA VAL A 66 -47.65 -13.63 10.55
C VAL A 66 -48.94 -13.06 10.00
N PRO A 67 -49.48 -11.95 10.56
CA PRO A 67 -50.70 -11.34 10.11
C PRO A 67 -50.52 -10.63 8.77
N ASN A 68 -51.62 -10.56 7.98
CA ASN A 68 -51.62 -9.86 6.69
C ASN A 68 -51.94 -8.36 6.79
N ASP A 69 -52.49 -7.93 7.93
CA ASP A 69 -53.09 -6.62 8.13
C ASP A 69 -52.40 -5.75 9.19
N LYS A 70 -51.23 -6.22 9.70
CA LYS A 70 -50.45 -5.50 10.72
C LYS A 70 -49.09 -5.03 10.16
N ASP A 71 -48.59 -3.97 10.74
CA ASP A 71 -47.31 -3.39 10.39
C ASP A 71 -46.11 -4.02 11.14
N SER A 72 -46.38 -4.96 12.05
CA SER A 72 -45.37 -5.67 12.84
C SER A 72 -45.94 -7.00 13.37
N VAL A 73 -45.02 -7.92 13.73
CA VAL A 73 -45.30 -9.17 14.41
C VAL A 73 -44.30 -9.43 15.49
N GLU A 74 -44.72 -9.93 16.65
CA GLU A 74 -43.85 -10.42 17.73
C GLU A 74 -43.70 -11.94 17.59
N LEU A 75 -42.48 -12.43 17.49
CA LEU A 75 -42.13 -13.83 17.34
C LEU A 75 -41.08 -14.24 18.36
N ASP A 76 -41.01 -15.53 18.68
CA ASP A 76 -39.93 -16.08 19.49
C ASP A 76 -38.66 -16.19 18.65
N ASN A 77 -37.61 -15.53 19.11
CA ASN A 77 -36.31 -15.55 18.43
C ASN A 77 -35.49 -16.74 18.95
N TYR A 78 -35.47 -17.83 18.21
CA TYR A 78 -34.73 -19.05 18.58
C TYR A 78 -33.20 -18.88 18.53
N TYR A 79 -32.68 -17.75 18.01
CA TYR A 79 -31.24 -17.43 18.08
C TYR A 79 -30.81 -16.86 19.45
N THR A 80 -31.71 -16.11 20.10
CA THR A 80 -31.42 -15.44 21.37
C THR A 80 -32.21 -15.98 22.55
N GLY A 81 -33.31 -16.69 22.28
CA GLY A 81 -34.27 -17.17 23.31
C GLY A 81 -35.23 -16.08 23.78
N GLU A 82 -35.19 -14.88 23.21
CA GLU A 82 -36.04 -13.75 23.57
C GLU A 82 -37.09 -13.49 22.48
N LYS A 83 -38.09 -12.67 22.78
CA LYS A 83 -39.05 -12.20 21.77
C LYS A 83 -38.47 -11.09 20.95
N ILE A 84 -38.78 -11.07 19.64
CA ILE A 84 -38.40 -10.04 18.69
C ILE A 84 -39.61 -9.48 17.96
N THR A 85 -39.71 -8.16 17.89
CA THR A 85 -40.70 -7.47 17.05
C THR A 85 -40.13 -7.21 15.66
N ILE A 86 -40.76 -7.79 14.64
CA ILE A 86 -40.32 -7.69 13.23
C ILE A 86 -41.27 -6.75 12.49
N PRO A 87 -40.80 -5.60 11.96
CA PRO A 87 -41.63 -4.71 11.12
C PRO A 87 -42.03 -5.36 9.82
N LEU A 88 -43.29 -5.20 9.46
CA LEU A 88 -43.91 -5.71 8.23
C LEU A 88 -44.37 -4.56 7.32
N ASN A 89 -44.41 -4.83 6.03
CA ASN A 89 -45.13 -3.98 5.09
C ASN A 89 -46.50 -4.57 4.85
N VAL A 90 -47.55 -3.85 5.26
CA VAL A 90 -48.97 -4.26 5.14
C VAL A 90 -49.44 -4.46 3.69
N ALA A 91 -48.76 -3.87 2.72
CA ALA A 91 -49.05 -4.07 1.30
C ALA A 91 -48.49 -5.39 0.73
N LEU A 92 -47.75 -6.15 1.54
CA LEU A 92 -47.06 -7.40 1.15
C LEU A 92 -47.61 -8.57 1.95
N THR A 93 -47.73 -9.74 1.32
CA THR A 93 -48.02 -10.99 2.03
C THR A 93 -46.91 -11.37 3.00
N PRO A 94 -47.15 -12.25 4.01
CA PRO A 94 -46.12 -12.74 4.92
C PRO A 94 -44.86 -13.26 4.20
N ASN A 95 -45.05 -14.06 3.15
CA ASN A 95 -43.97 -14.60 2.35
C ASN A 95 -43.17 -13.49 1.62
N GLN A 96 -43.87 -12.50 1.07
CA GLN A 96 -43.22 -11.35 0.41
C GLN A 96 -42.42 -10.49 1.42
N ASN A 97 -42.90 -10.34 2.65
CA ASN A 97 -42.19 -9.70 3.73
C ASN A 97 -40.88 -10.46 4.07
N ALA A 98 -40.93 -11.78 4.21
CA ALA A 98 -39.75 -12.61 4.40
C ALA A 98 -38.73 -12.45 3.26
N GLN A 99 -39.19 -12.52 2.00
CA GLN A 99 -38.36 -12.32 0.84
C GLN A 99 -37.73 -10.91 0.77
N ARG A 100 -38.46 -9.87 1.23
CA ARG A 100 -37.92 -8.51 1.32
C ARG A 100 -36.70 -8.44 2.29
N TYR A 101 -36.79 -9.14 3.42
CA TYR A 101 -35.65 -9.24 4.37
C TYR A 101 -34.47 -10.00 3.76
N PHE A 102 -34.70 -11.13 3.09
CA PHE A 102 -33.62 -11.85 2.38
C PHE A 102 -32.99 -11.03 1.25
N LYS A 103 -33.78 -10.31 0.45
CA LYS A 103 -33.23 -9.40 -0.57
C LYS A 103 -32.34 -8.32 0.04
N LYS A 104 -32.73 -7.75 1.19
CA LYS A 104 -31.92 -6.76 1.91
C LYS A 104 -30.63 -7.36 2.42
N TYR A 105 -30.68 -8.56 3.00
CA TYR A 105 -29.50 -9.32 3.41
C TYR A 105 -28.54 -9.53 2.23
N GLN A 106 -29.01 -10.06 1.11
CA GLN A 106 -28.18 -10.30 -0.07
C GLN A 106 -27.52 -9.01 -0.59
N LYS A 107 -28.28 -7.94 -0.68
CA LYS A 107 -27.74 -6.63 -1.10
C LYS A 107 -26.62 -6.15 -0.16
N LEU A 108 -26.80 -6.28 1.15
CA LEU A 108 -25.76 -5.90 2.13
C LEU A 108 -24.55 -6.81 2.04
N LYS A 109 -24.72 -8.12 1.88
CA LYS A 109 -23.65 -9.09 1.71
C LYS A 109 -22.78 -8.80 0.47
N GLU A 110 -23.40 -8.46 -0.63
CA GLU A 110 -22.69 -8.05 -1.85
C GLU A 110 -21.96 -6.71 -1.65
N ALA A 111 -22.59 -5.75 -0.95
CA ALA A 111 -21.97 -4.48 -0.60
C ALA A 111 -20.71 -4.67 0.27
N VAL A 112 -20.75 -5.58 1.26
CA VAL A 112 -19.57 -5.93 2.08
C VAL A 112 -18.43 -6.39 1.19
N LYS A 113 -18.68 -7.38 0.31
CA LYS A 113 -17.64 -7.92 -0.59
C LYS A 113 -17.04 -6.83 -1.49
N HIS A 114 -17.88 -5.98 -2.05
CA HIS A 114 -17.44 -4.88 -2.91
C HIS A 114 -16.63 -3.82 -2.15
N LEU A 115 -17.12 -3.37 -0.99
CA LEU A 115 -16.46 -2.37 -0.17
C LEU A 115 -15.12 -2.87 0.38
N THR A 116 -15.03 -4.15 0.79
CA THR A 116 -13.77 -4.74 1.24
C THR A 116 -12.69 -4.67 0.14
N GLY A 117 -13.06 -5.00 -1.10
CA GLY A 117 -12.14 -4.87 -2.25
C GLY A 117 -11.72 -3.41 -2.50
N LEU A 118 -12.66 -2.46 -2.47
CA LEU A 118 -12.36 -1.04 -2.65
C LEU A 118 -11.50 -0.45 -1.54
N ILE A 119 -11.69 -0.89 -0.30
CA ILE A 119 -10.87 -0.49 0.86
C ILE A 119 -9.43 -0.96 0.66
N GLU A 120 -9.24 -2.21 0.26
CA GLU A 120 -7.92 -2.77 -0.01
C GLU A 120 -7.19 -2.01 -1.12
N GLU A 121 -7.85 -1.75 -2.26
CA GLU A 121 -7.30 -0.93 -3.34
C GLU A 121 -6.94 0.49 -2.91
N THR A 122 -7.78 1.08 -2.04
CA THR A 122 -7.54 2.45 -1.54
C THR A 122 -6.35 2.46 -0.59
N LYS A 123 -6.19 1.46 0.29
CA LYS A 123 -5.02 1.29 1.17
C LYS A 123 -3.74 1.13 0.36
N GLN A 124 -3.72 0.25 -0.63
CA GLN A 124 -2.58 0.08 -1.53
C GLN A 124 -2.22 1.37 -2.28
N THR A 125 -3.21 2.17 -2.63
CA THR A 125 -2.97 3.48 -3.27
C THR A 125 -2.35 4.48 -2.29
N ILE A 126 -2.78 4.49 -1.04
CA ILE A 126 -2.20 5.32 0.03
C ILE A 126 -0.74 4.91 0.27
N ASP A 127 -0.47 3.62 0.48
CA ASP A 127 0.88 3.10 0.70
C ASP A 127 1.83 3.45 -0.45
N TYR A 128 1.35 3.33 -1.70
CA TYR A 128 2.09 3.75 -2.88
C TYR A 128 2.41 5.25 -2.86
N LEU A 129 1.42 6.11 -2.62
CA LEU A 129 1.63 7.55 -2.59
C LEU A 129 2.54 7.97 -1.43
N GLU A 130 2.48 7.31 -0.28
CA GLU A 130 3.40 7.53 0.84
C GLU A 130 4.85 7.12 0.49
N SER A 131 5.03 6.04 -0.28
CA SER A 131 6.36 5.67 -0.78
C SER A 131 6.90 6.67 -1.80
N VAL A 132 6.05 7.22 -2.67
CA VAL A 132 6.43 8.28 -3.61
C VAL A 132 6.78 9.58 -2.88
N GLU A 133 5.98 9.99 -1.89
CA GLU A 133 6.27 11.17 -1.06
C GLU A 133 7.63 11.03 -0.37
N PHE A 134 7.90 9.85 0.20
CA PHE A 134 9.19 9.56 0.81
C PHE A 134 10.33 9.64 -0.22
N SER A 135 10.19 9.01 -1.39
CA SER A 135 11.19 9.07 -2.46
C SER A 135 11.47 10.50 -2.91
N LEU A 136 10.43 11.34 -3.06
CA LEU A 136 10.57 12.77 -3.40
C LEU A 136 11.35 13.55 -2.32
N SER A 137 11.15 13.22 -1.03
CA SER A 137 11.85 13.89 0.07
C SER A 137 13.36 13.65 0.08
N GLN A 138 13.84 12.58 -0.59
CA GLN A 138 15.23 12.17 -0.66
C GLN A 138 15.84 12.36 -2.06
N ALA A 139 15.04 12.80 -3.04
CA ALA A 139 15.40 12.80 -4.44
C ALA A 139 16.33 13.95 -4.82
N ASN A 140 17.30 13.66 -5.68
CA ASN A 140 18.04 14.65 -6.45
C ASN A 140 17.30 14.96 -7.77
N MET A 141 17.86 15.89 -8.60
CA MET A 141 17.24 16.34 -9.87
C MET A 141 16.82 15.21 -10.80
N ASP A 142 17.72 14.28 -11.05
CA ASP A 142 17.50 13.20 -12.00
C ASP A 142 16.46 12.20 -11.46
N GLU A 143 16.47 11.98 -10.13
CA GLU A 143 15.50 11.13 -9.44
C GLU A 143 14.10 11.76 -9.43
N ILE A 144 13.98 13.09 -9.37
CA ILE A 144 12.69 13.80 -9.48
C ILE A 144 12.03 13.52 -10.83
N GLU A 145 12.78 13.51 -11.93
CA GLU A 145 12.23 13.21 -13.25
C GLU A 145 11.84 11.74 -13.40
N ASP A 146 12.61 10.80 -12.81
CA ASP A 146 12.24 9.39 -12.72
C ASP A 146 10.91 9.20 -11.96
N ILE A 147 10.74 9.86 -10.80
CA ILE A 147 9.51 9.80 -9.99
C ILE A 147 8.34 10.44 -10.73
N ARG A 148 8.59 11.50 -11.49
CA ARG A 148 7.55 12.10 -12.33
C ARG A 148 7.07 11.14 -13.41
N GLU A 149 7.98 10.46 -14.11
CA GLU A 149 7.64 9.42 -15.09
C GLU A 149 6.87 8.25 -14.42
N GLU A 150 7.23 7.89 -13.19
CA GLU A 150 6.52 6.92 -12.37
C GLU A 150 5.05 7.34 -12.14
N LEU A 151 4.81 8.57 -11.70
CA LEU A 151 3.46 9.11 -11.48
C LEU A 151 2.63 9.17 -12.75
N VAL A 152 3.26 9.43 -13.91
CA VAL A 152 2.59 9.35 -15.22
C VAL A 152 2.19 7.91 -15.54
N GLN A 153 3.09 6.93 -15.35
CA GLN A 153 2.80 5.50 -15.60
C GLN A 153 1.73 4.96 -14.66
N ALA A 154 1.73 5.41 -13.40
CA ALA A 154 0.73 5.03 -12.40
C ALA A 154 -0.63 5.75 -12.58
N GLY A 155 -0.74 6.70 -13.54
CA GLY A 155 -1.99 7.39 -13.87
C GLY A 155 -2.32 8.60 -12.99
N PHE A 156 -1.41 9.05 -12.13
CA PHE A 156 -1.61 10.24 -11.28
C PHE A 156 -1.29 11.56 -11.97
N MET A 157 -0.60 11.49 -13.12
CA MET A 157 -0.24 12.65 -13.92
C MET A 157 -0.41 12.38 -15.41
N LYS A 158 -0.63 13.45 -16.18
CA LYS A 158 -0.57 13.39 -17.65
C LYS A 158 0.86 13.70 -18.12
N ARG A 159 1.32 12.98 -19.14
CA ARG A 159 2.58 13.28 -19.82
C ARG A 159 2.47 14.66 -20.48
N ARG A 160 3.49 15.50 -20.33
CA ARG A 160 3.59 16.76 -21.08
C ARG A 160 4.07 16.47 -22.49
N SER A 161 3.58 17.23 -23.48
CA SER A 161 4.01 17.11 -24.89
C SER A 161 5.50 17.43 -25.09
N THR A 162 6.09 18.19 -24.17
CA THR A 162 7.50 18.59 -24.17
C THR A 162 8.43 17.60 -23.47
N ASP A 163 7.89 16.58 -22.80
CA ASP A 163 8.70 15.60 -22.05
C ASP A 163 9.53 14.76 -23.03
N LYS A 164 10.83 15.00 -23.05
CA LYS A 164 11.79 14.14 -23.74
C LYS A 164 11.90 12.82 -23.00
N ARG A 165 12.22 11.75 -23.75
CA ARG A 165 12.45 10.43 -23.15
C ARG A 165 13.65 10.50 -22.21
N HIS A 166 13.38 10.48 -20.91
CA HIS A 166 14.41 10.51 -19.88
C HIS A 166 15.08 9.12 -19.77
N LYS A 167 16.41 9.08 -19.68
CA LYS A 167 17.14 7.85 -19.45
C LYS A 167 17.17 7.60 -17.94
N ARG A 168 16.44 6.59 -17.47
CA ARG A 168 16.37 6.24 -16.06
C ARG A 168 17.74 5.93 -15.49
N LYS A 169 17.97 6.40 -14.26
CA LYS A 169 19.13 6.00 -13.49
C LYS A 169 19.00 4.53 -13.05
N LYS A 170 20.12 3.85 -12.99
CA LYS A 170 20.20 2.51 -12.42
C LYS A 170 20.17 2.60 -10.88
N PRO A 171 19.74 1.52 -10.19
CA PRO A 171 19.89 1.43 -8.73
C PRO A 171 21.32 1.72 -8.27
N GLU A 172 21.44 2.38 -7.13
CA GLU A 172 22.74 2.72 -6.54
C GLU A 172 23.49 1.46 -6.10
N GLN A 173 24.81 1.51 -6.15
CA GLN A 173 25.69 0.41 -5.76
C GLN A 173 26.54 0.79 -4.57
N TYR A 174 26.66 -0.12 -3.63
CA TYR A 174 27.43 -0.02 -2.42
C TYR A 174 28.39 -1.21 -2.31
N LEU A 175 29.54 -1.02 -1.73
CA LEU A 175 30.49 -2.08 -1.44
C LEU A 175 30.32 -2.49 0.04
N ALA A 176 30.01 -3.76 0.28
CA ALA A 176 29.86 -4.27 1.63
C ALA A 176 31.20 -4.24 2.39
N SER A 177 31.16 -4.40 3.71
CA SER A 177 32.32 -4.40 4.61
C SER A 177 33.35 -5.47 4.29
N ASP A 178 32.98 -6.53 3.56
CA ASP A 178 33.91 -7.57 3.08
C ASP A 178 34.81 -7.10 1.91
N GLY A 179 34.62 -5.88 1.41
CA GLY A 179 35.41 -5.27 0.34
C GLY A 179 35.22 -5.88 -1.07
N LYS A 180 34.22 -6.75 -1.26
CA LYS A 180 33.98 -7.46 -2.55
C LYS A 180 32.54 -7.64 -2.92
N THR A 181 31.63 -7.73 -1.96
CA THR A 181 30.19 -7.95 -2.23
C THR A 181 29.52 -6.63 -2.59
N ILE A 182 28.81 -6.62 -3.72
CA ILE A 182 28.03 -5.46 -4.15
C ILE A 182 26.61 -5.55 -3.58
N ILE A 183 26.14 -4.45 -3.00
CA ILE A 183 24.77 -4.27 -2.53
C ILE A 183 24.14 -3.20 -3.41
N MET A 184 22.96 -3.49 -3.97
CA MET A 184 22.21 -2.55 -4.80
C MET A 184 21.00 -2.00 -4.07
N VAL A 185 20.73 -0.70 -4.24
CA VAL A 185 19.65 0.05 -3.58
C VAL A 185 18.80 0.76 -4.63
N GLY A 186 17.50 0.50 -4.62
CA GLY A 186 16.54 1.24 -5.44
C GLY A 186 16.12 2.54 -4.75
N ARG A 187 16.12 3.67 -5.47
CA ARG A 187 15.87 5.02 -4.93
C ARG A 187 14.43 5.51 -5.17
N ASN A 188 13.66 4.81 -6.00
CA ASN A 188 12.24 5.05 -6.28
C ASN A 188 11.55 3.73 -6.62
N ASN A 189 10.23 3.72 -6.74
CA ASN A 189 9.48 2.48 -6.94
C ASN A 189 9.76 1.80 -8.29
N LEU A 190 10.08 2.57 -9.34
CA LEU A 190 10.49 1.98 -10.63
C LEU A 190 11.84 1.27 -10.51
N GLN A 191 12.80 1.87 -9.81
CA GLN A 191 14.10 1.23 -9.54
C GLN A 191 13.95 0.03 -8.59
N ASN A 192 13.09 0.14 -7.56
CA ASN A 192 12.75 -0.96 -6.67
C ASN A 192 12.20 -2.16 -7.45
N GLU A 193 11.27 -1.91 -8.37
CA GLU A 193 10.69 -2.94 -9.24
C GLU A 193 11.72 -3.54 -10.18
N GLU A 194 12.53 -2.71 -10.85
CA GLU A 194 13.57 -3.16 -11.76
C GLU A 194 14.62 -4.00 -11.03
N LEU A 195 15.09 -3.53 -9.87
CA LEU A 195 16.06 -4.23 -9.03
C LEU A 195 15.52 -5.60 -8.62
N THR A 196 14.29 -5.66 -8.12
CA THR A 196 13.71 -6.88 -7.55
C THR A 196 13.33 -7.92 -8.60
N PHE A 197 12.71 -7.50 -9.72
CA PHE A 197 12.11 -8.45 -10.67
C PHE A 197 12.88 -8.62 -11.98
N LYS A 198 13.85 -7.72 -12.29
CA LYS A 198 14.64 -7.83 -13.53
C LYS A 198 16.13 -8.05 -13.27
N MET A 199 16.69 -7.43 -12.23
CA MET A 199 18.13 -7.48 -11.98
C MET A 199 18.51 -8.54 -10.95
N ALA A 200 17.69 -8.75 -9.93
CA ALA A 200 17.94 -9.76 -8.89
C ALA A 200 17.76 -11.18 -9.43
N LYS A 201 18.59 -12.12 -8.95
CA LYS A 201 18.58 -13.53 -9.33
C LYS A 201 18.09 -14.40 -8.18
N LYS A 202 17.55 -15.57 -8.50
CA LYS A 202 17.15 -16.57 -7.50
C LYS A 202 18.34 -16.93 -6.61
N GLY A 203 18.11 -16.97 -5.29
CA GLY A 203 19.12 -17.22 -4.27
C GLY A 203 19.81 -15.96 -3.73
N GLU A 204 19.68 -14.81 -4.40
CA GLU A 204 20.11 -13.54 -3.83
C GLU A 204 19.13 -13.09 -2.73
N LEU A 205 19.64 -12.37 -1.73
CA LEU A 205 18.84 -11.87 -0.61
C LEU A 205 18.36 -10.45 -0.89
N TRP A 206 17.10 -10.25 -0.63
CA TRP A 206 16.39 -8.97 -0.69
C TRP A 206 16.05 -8.48 0.72
N PHE A 207 16.10 -7.15 0.91
CA PHE A 207 15.87 -6.48 2.18
C PHE A 207 14.95 -5.28 1.98
N HIS A 208 14.09 -5.03 2.99
CA HIS A 208 13.24 -3.85 3.04
C HIS A 208 12.86 -3.52 4.49
N ALA A 209 12.75 -2.25 4.83
CA ALA A 209 12.26 -1.82 6.13
C ALA A 209 10.80 -2.25 6.31
N LYS A 210 10.52 -2.93 7.42
CA LYS A 210 9.23 -3.60 7.64
C LYS A 210 8.09 -2.60 7.81
N ASP A 211 7.01 -2.79 7.06
CA ASP A 211 5.74 -2.05 7.15
C ASP A 211 5.85 -0.51 7.02
N ILE A 212 6.94 -0.01 6.42
CA ILE A 212 7.17 1.43 6.21
C ILE A 212 7.74 1.71 4.82
N PRO A 213 7.50 2.90 4.23
CA PRO A 213 8.11 3.29 2.96
C PRO A 213 9.64 3.25 3.00
N GLY A 214 10.24 2.67 1.94
CA GLY A 214 11.70 2.54 1.85
C GLY A 214 12.19 1.95 0.53
N SER A 215 13.50 1.78 0.44
CA SER A 215 14.18 1.21 -0.69
C SER A 215 14.23 -0.31 -0.65
N HIS A 216 14.10 -0.94 -1.81
CA HIS A 216 14.50 -2.33 -1.99
C HIS A 216 16.02 -2.42 -2.04
N VAL A 217 16.57 -3.33 -1.30
CA VAL A 217 18.04 -3.57 -1.24
C VAL A 217 18.31 -5.03 -1.59
N VAL A 218 19.29 -5.29 -2.44
CA VAL A 218 19.63 -6.66 -2.88
C VAL A 218 21.14 -6.86 -2.81
N ILE A 219 21.57 -7.95 -2.16
CA ILE A 219 22.95 -8.43 -2.21
C ILE A 219 23.17 -9.13 -3.55
N LYS A 220 24.08 -8.62 -4.37
CA LYS A 220 24.33 -9.10 -5.74
C LYS A 220 25.44 -10.13 -5.81
N GLY A 221 25.16 -11.25 -6.49
CA GLY A 221 26.19 -12.24 -6.84
C GLY A 221 26.73 -13.09 -5.70
N ASN A 222 26.39 -12.77 -4.45
CA ASN A 222 26.81 -13.52 -3.26
C ASN A 222 25.61 -14.30 -2.71
N LEU A 223 25.59 -15.61 -2.93
CA LEU A 223 24.46 -16.48 -2.51
C LEU A 223 24.58 -16.96 -1.05
N ASN A 224 25.76 -16.84 -0.44
CA ASN A 224 26.04 -17.18 0.96
C ASN A 224 26.75 -16.03 1.68
N PRO A 225 26.10 -14.85 1.80
CA PRO A 225 26.70 -13.70 2.46
C PRO A 225 26.90 -13.98 3.95
N THR A 226 27.98 -13.42 4.51
CA THR A 226 28.24 -13.43 5.96
C THR A 226 27.18 -12.60 6.70
N ASP A 227 27.10 -12.74 8.01
CA ASP A 227 26.14 -11.96 8.80
C ASP A 227 26.49 -10.46 8.79
N ASP A 228 27.76 -10.09 8.67
CA ASP A 228 28.20 -8.69 8.51
C ASP A 228 27.65 -8.09 7.21
N VAL A 229 27.77 -8.80 6.08
CA VAL A 229 27.23 -8.37 4.78
C VAL A 229 25.70 -8.27 4.80
N LYS A 230 25.02 -9.19 5.51
CA LYS A 230 23.55 -9.10 5.71
C LYS A 230 23.18 -7.89 6.57
N THR A 231 23.98 -7.59 7.58
CA THR A 231 23.80 -6.40 8.43
C THR A 231 24.00 -5.12 7.62
N ASP A 232 25.01 -5.05 6.78
CA ASP A 232 25.26 -3.91 5.88
C ASP A 232 24.05 -3.66 4.95
N ALA A 233 23.50 -4.71 4.34
CA ALA A 233 22.33 -4.60 3.49
C ALA A 233 21.07 -4.17 4.28
N ALA A 234 20.92 -4.67 5.50
CA ALA A 234 19.81 -4.28 6.37
C ALA A 234 19.93 -2.82 6.82
N GLU A 235 21.14 -2.35 7.15
CA GLU A 235 21.39 -0.95 7.50
C GLU A 235 21.14 0.00 6.31
N LEU A 236 21.51 -0.40 5.09
CA LEU A 236 21.15 0.34 3.87
C LEU A 236 19.63 0.42 3.70
N ALA A 237 18.90 -0.69 3.91
CA ALA A 237 17.44 -0.68 3.82
C ALA A 237 16.80 0.21 4.91
N ALA A 238 17.33 0.20 6.13
CA ALA A 238 16.88 1.06 7.22
C ALA A 238 17.19 2.54 6.94
N TYR A 239 18.40 2.85 6.46
CA TYR A 239 18.83 4.21 6.13
C TYR A 239 17.99 4.83 5.00
N TYR A 240 17.68 4.06 3.98
CA TYR A 240 16.83 4.46 2.86
C TYR A 240 15.35 4.14 3.11
N SER A 241 14.89 4.35 4.35
CA SER A 241 13.49 4.23 4.75
C SER A 241 13.02 5.43 5.57
N LYS A 242 11.71 5.53 5.77
CA LYS A 242 11.10 6.56 6.62
C LYS A 242 11.60 6.51 8.08
N ALA A 243 12.19 5.39 8.51
CA ALA A 243 12.77 5.20 9.85
C ALA A 243 14.28 5.52 9.92
N ARG A 244 14.86 6.23 8.96
CA ARG A 244 16.29 6.56 8.87
C ARG A 244 16.93 7.02 10.19
N LEU A 245 16.20 7.80 10.98
CA LEU A 245 16.70 8.38 12.25
C LEU A 245 16.28 7.57 13.48
N SER A 246 15.67 6.40 13.30
CA SER A 246 15.19 5.56 14.38
C SER A 246 16.24 4.52 14.77
N ASN A 247 16.26 4.15 16.05
CA ASN A 247 17.04 3.03 16.54
C ASN A 247 16.27 1.72 16.35
N LEU A 248 17.01 0.60 16.17
CA LEU A 248 16.45 -0.75 16.08
C LEU A 248 15.36 -0.91 15.01
N VAL A 249 15.58 -0.34 13.83
CA VAL A 249 14.69 -0.46 12.69
C VAL A 249 14.53 -1.94 12.31
N GLN A 250 13.30 -2.38 12.19
CA GLN A 250 13.00 -3.73 11.70
C GLN A 250 13.15 -3.79 10.19
N VAL A 251 13.95 -4.72 9.70
CA VAL A 251 14.19 -4.94 8.27
C VAL A 251 13.92 -6.40 7.95
N ASP A 252 13.01 -6.63 7.03
CA ASP A 252 12.73 -7.96 6.52
C ASP A 252 13.78 -8.37 5.50
N MET A 253 14.25 -9.61 5.61
CA MET A 253 15.23 -10.26 4.74
C MET A 253 14.60 -11.54 4.18
N ILE A 254 14.68 -11.73 2.86
CA ILE A 254 14.12 -12.91 2.21
C ILE A 254 14.85 -13.21 0.89
N ASP A 255 14.83 -14.48 0.47
CA ASP A 255 15.31 -14.88 -0.86
C ASP A 255 14.39 -14.33 -1.95
N VAL A 256 14.96 -13.69 -2.97
CA VAL A 256 14.25 -13.10 -4.11
C VAL A 256 13.25 -14.06 -4.75
N LYS A 257 13.52 -15.38 -4.77
CA LYS A 257 12.61 -16.40 -5.34
C LYS A 257 11.23 -16.49 -4.64
N LYS A 258 11.12 -15.96 -3.40
CA LYS A 258 9.88 -15.96 -2.61
C LYS A 258 9.08 -14.67 -2.76
N LEU A 259 9.60 -13.71 -3.52
CA LEU A 259 8.91 -12.46 -3.80
C LEU A 259 7.93 -12.65 -4.94
N ASN A 260 6.72 -12.13 -4.77
CA ASN A 260 5.68 -12.14 -5.79
C ASN A 260 5.27 -10.72 -6.14
N LYS A 261 5.05 -10.45 -7.43
CA LYS A 261 4.46 -9.20 -7.90
C LYS A 261 2.94 -9.36 -7.95
N PRO A 262 2.15 -8.56 -7.20
CA PRO A 262 0.69 -8.59 -7.32
C PRO A 262 0.25 -8.21 -8.74
N THR A 263 -0.76 -8.91 -9.27
CA THR A 263 -1.23 -8.74 -10.67
C THR A 263 -1.71 -7.31 -10.97
N ALA A 264 -2.28 -6.62 -9.99
CA ALA A 264 -2.75 -5.23 -10.09
C ALA A 264 -1.91 -4.28 -9.21
N GLY A 265 -0.73 -4.70 -8.75
CA GLY A 265 0.12 -3.91 -7.85
C GLY A 265 0.71 -2.67 -8.53
N LYS A 266 0.81 -1.58 -7.78
CA LYS A 266 1.55 -0.39 -8.19
C LYS A 266 3.05 -0.72 -8.32
N PRO A 267 3.85 0.10 -9.05
CA PRO A 267 5.28 -0.09 -9.12
C PRO A 267 5.94 -0.23 -7.74
N GLY A 268 6.90 -1.13 -7.59
CA GLY A 268 7.60 -1.36 -6.33
C GLY A 268 6.86 -2.26 -5.32
N PHE A 269 5.60 -2.64 -5.57
CA PHE A 269 4.87 -3.53 -4.66
C PHE A 269 5.34 -4.97 -4.77
N VAL A 270 5.55 -5.59 -3.61
CA VAL A 270 5.92 -7.01 -3.47
C VAL A 270 5.08 -7.65 -2.37
N THR A 271 4.78 -8.92 -2.55
CA THR A 271 4.21 -9.77 -1.49
C THR A 271 5.14 -10.95 -1.22
N TYR A 272 5.27 -11.31 0.04
CA TYR A 272 6.13 -12.42 0.46
C TYR A 272 5.68 -13.01 1.80
N THR A 273 6.15 -14.22 2.08
CA THR A 273 5.95 -14.91 3.36
C THR A 273 7.19 -15.71 3.72
N GLY A 274 7.41 -15.92 5.03
CA GLY A 274 8.56 -16.68 5.53
C GLY A 274 9.88 -15.91 5.51
N GLN A 275 9.80 -14.58 5.66
CA GLN A 275 10.94 -13.69 5.86
C GLN A 275 11.57 -13.87 7.24
N LYS A 276 12.83 -13.43 7.36
CA LYS A 276 13.50 -13.19 8.64
C LYS A 276 13.58 -11.70 8.87
N THR A 277 13.29 -11.24 10.08
CA THR A 277 13.37 -9.81 10.43
C THR A 277 14.64 -9.56 11.24
N LEU A 278 15.47 -8.66 10.76
CA LEU A 278 16.66 -8.14 11.45
C LEU A 278 16.29 -6.82 12.15
N ARG A 279 17.04 -6.48 13.20
CA ARG A 279 16.94 -5.18 13.87
C ARG A 279 18.29 -4.48 13.79
N VAL A 280 18.30 -3.32 13.13
CA VAL A 280 19.53 -2.57 12.86
C VAL A 280 19.36 -1.08 13.18
N THR A 281 20.45 -0.42 13.49
CA THR A 281 20.50 1.04 13.69
C THR A 281 21.43 1.62 12.63
N PRO A 282 20.89 2.23 11.57
CA PRO A 282 21.73 2.78 10.50
C PRO A 282 22.48 4.01 11.00
N THR A 283 23.74 4.17 10.59
CA THR A 283 24.55 5.36 10.83
C THR A 283 25.06 5.92 9.51
N GLU A 284 25.09 7.26 9.39
CA GLU A 284 25.53 7.90 8.16
C GLU A 284 27.00 7.57 7.84
N GLU A 285 27.87 7.54 8.86
CA GLU A 285 29.28 7.18 8.72
C GLU A 285 29.48 5.80 8.06
N LYS A 286 28.70 4.81 8.49
CA LYS A 286 28.78 3.46 7.94
C LYS A 286 28.27 3.42 6.50
N ILE A 287 27.15 4.08 6.22
CA ILE A 287 26.59 4.16 4.86
C ILE A 287 27.58 4.84 3.91
N ASP A 288 28.20 5.94 4.34
CA ASP A 288 29.18 6.66 3.51
C ASP A 288 30.47 5.83 3.27
N SER A 289 30.88 5.01 4.24
CA SER A 289 32.00 4.08 4.06
C SER A 289 31.76 3.01 3.00
N MET A 290 30.51 2.64 2.76
CA MET A 290 30.09 1.67 1.74
C MET A 290 29.87 2.28 0.35
N ARG A 291 29.86 3.62 0.21
CA ARG A 291 29.68 4.26 -1.11
C ARG A 291 30.84 3.92 -2.03
N MET A 292 30.50 3.46 -3.22
CA MET A 292 31.49 3.25 -4.28
C MET A 292 31.91 4.61 -4.84
N LYS A 293 33.22 4.87 -4.84
CA LYS A 293 33.82 6.10 -5.37
C LYS A 293 33.84 6.10 -6.90
#